data_fe13284807ed193e747182e2ffdb6c13
#
_entry.id   fe13284807ed193e747182e2ffdb6c13
#
_cell.length_a   1.000
_cell.length_b   1.000
_cell.length_c   1.000
_cell.angle_alpha   90.00
_cell.angle_beta   90.00
_cell.angle_gamma   90.00
#
_symmetry.space_group_name_H-M   'P 1'
#
loop_
_entity.id
_entity.type
_entity.pdbx_description
1 polymer ?
#
loop_
_entity_poly.entity_id
_entity_poly.type
_entity_poly.pdbx_seq_one_letter_code
_entity_poly.pdbx_strand_id
1 'polypeptide(L)'
;MRMNSPYGGYRYQPQYGGYGVAAGAGYQSLLSKVLILLSLSLVVAGIGMGVGMEQLLVSGNGTFLLPAILFEIISLIALMITARFFKRAAALNLILLGVFTFCSGLTISAVLAYYVAVGAEKAIAEALVLTGVLAVGLGMYAWTTSRNLSRLGPILFIGLLTLVVASIFSIFFSFGWLSWLISVGGVVIFSGYILYDVQRIKFTENTLSAAILLTVSLYLDIINLFLSILRILSLLGGGGRRS
;
A
#
# COMPACT_ATOMS: atom_id res chain seq x y z
N MET A 1 64.89 -30.30 21.63
CA MET A 1 63.91 -30.95 20.75
C MET A 1 62.58 -30.13 20.83
N ARG A 2 62.32 -29.23 19.89
CA ARG A 2 61.11 -28.42 19.84
C ARG A 2 60.19 -29.01 18.81
N MET A 3 59.05 -29.54 19.24
CA MET A 3 58.01 -30.01 18.35
C MET A 3 57.24 -28.81 17.77
N ASN A 4 57.33 -28.63 16.45
CA ASN A 4 56.48 -27.68 15.72
C ASN A 4 55.07 -28.28 15.57
N SER A 5 54.07 -27.61 16.09
CA SER A 5 52.66 -27.92 15.90
C SER A 5 52.17 -27.42 14.53
N PRO A 6 51.55 -28.27 13.67
CA PRO A 6 51.14 -27.87 12.32
C PRO A 6 49.73 -27.28 12.23
N TYR A 7 49.11 -26.88 13.31
CA TYR A 7 47.79 -26.28 13.26
C TYR A 7 47.91 -24.74 13.32
N GLY A 8 48.13 -24.14 12.18
CA GLY A 8 47.94 -22.72 11.96
C GLY A 8 46.46 -22.38 12.13
N GLY A 9 46.11 -21.81 13.31
CA GLY A 9 44.76 -21.31 13.57
C GLY A 9 44.40 -20.21 12.60
N TYR A 10 43.47 -20.51 11.68
CA TYR A 10 42.77 -19.50 10.89
C TYR A 10 41.97 -18.65 11.88
N ARG A 11 42.52 -17.51 12.25
CA ARG A 11 41.80 -16.46 12.97
C ARG A 11 40.78 -15.90 11.98
N TYR A 12 39.51 -16.35 12.07
CA TYR A 12 38.39 -15.68 11.43
C TYR A 12 38.33 -14.26 12.01
N GLN A 13 38.90 -13.29 11.32
CA GLN A 13 38.58 -11.89 11.55
C GLN A 13 37.26 -11.64 10.81
N PRO A 14 36.14 -11.34 11.52
CA PRO A 14 34.98 -10.83 10.85
C PRO A 14 35.34 -9.47 10.30
N GLN A 15 35.37 -9.35 9.00
CA GLN A 15 35.61 -8.11 8.24
C GLN A 15 34.37 -7.21 8.37
N TYR A 16 34.12 -6.67 9.58
CA TYR A 16 33.14 -5.64 9.85
C TYR A 16 33.71 -4.24 9.57
N GLY A 17 34.32 -4.07 8.42
CA GLY A 17 34.87 -2.79 8.01
C GLY A 17 34.35 -2.39 6.64
N GLY A 18 33.33 -1.53 6.56
CA GLY A 18 32.97 -0.82 5.33
C GLY A 18 31.53 -0.86 4.89
N TYR A 19 30.66 -1.69 5.46
CA TYR A 19 29.26 -1.77 5.02
C TYR A 19 28.31 -0.72 5.64
N GLY A 20 28.69 -0.07 6.74
CA GLY A 20 27.79 0.80 7.49
C GLY A 20 27.43 2.11 6.75
N VAL A 21 28.41 2.78 6.16
CA VAL A 21 28.21 4.10 5.53
C VAL A 21 27.62 3.94 4.10
N ALA A 22 28.11 2.96 3.35
CA ALA A 22 27.60 2.68 2.00
C ALA A 22 26.17 2.10 2.05
N ALA A 23 25.86 1.26 3.04
CA ALA A 23 24.50 0.77 3.25
C ALA A 23 23.54 1.91 3.61
N GLY A 24 23.96 2.82 4.50
CA GLY A 24 23.14 3.98 4.89
C GLY A 24 22.71 4.87 3.73
N ALA A 25 23.63 5.19 2.82
CA ALA A 25 23.32 5.98 1.63
C ALA A 25 22.41 5.22 0.63
N GLY A 26 22.54 3.89 0.55
CA GLY A 26 21.75 3.06 -0.36
C GLY A 26 20.26 3.03 -0.03
N TYR A 27 19.88 2.80 1.22
CA TYR A 27 18.46 2.74 1.59
C TYR A 27 17.79 4.11 1.66
N GLN A 28 18.52 5.20 1.99
CA GLN A 28 17.99 6.56 1.89
C GLN A 28 17.64 6.91 0.44
N SER A 29 18.49 6.54 -0.52
CA SER A 29 18.21 6.71 -1.94
C SER A 29 17.00 5.89 -2.39
N LEU A 30 16.81 4.65 -1.88
CA LEU A 30 15.64 3.83 -2.19
C LEU A 30 14.37 4.43 -1.61
N LEU A 31 14.39 4.92 -0.35
CA LEU A 31 13.26 5.60 0.27
C LEU A 31 12.82 6.81 -0.57
N SER A 32 13.77 7.64 -0.99
CA SER A 32 13.45 8.81 -1.84
C SER A 32 12.76 8.41 -3.14
N LYS A 33 13.24 7.35 -3.81
CA LYS A 33 12.60 6.81 -5.01
C LYS A 33 11.17 6.33 -4.74
N VAL A 34 10.98 5.57 -3.66
CA VAL A 34 9.65 5.07 -3.27
C VAL A 34 8.70 6.23 -2.96
N LEU A 35 9.13 7.23 -2.20
CA LEU A 35 8.29 8.39 -1.85
C LEU A 35 7.91 9.22 -3.08
N ILE A 36 8.85 9.46 -4.01
CA ILE A 36 8.56 10.16 -5.27
C ILE A 36 7.55 9.38 -6.11
N LEU A 37 7.79 8.09 -6.32
CA LEU A 37 6.88 7.24 -7.09
C LEU A 37 5.51 7.14 -6.42
N LEU A 38 5.44 7.02 -5.10
CA LEU A 38 4.20 6.98 -4.33
C LEU A 38 3.42 8.29 -4.48
N SER A 39 4.09 9.43 -4.36
CA SER A 39 3.46 10.74 -4.54
C SER A 39 2.89 10.90 -5.95
N LEU A 40 3.66 10.53 -6.98
CA LEU A 40 3.19 10.54 -8.37
C LEU A 40 2.00 9.57 -8.56
N SER A 41 2.06 8.37 -7.98
CA SER A 41 0.98 7.39 -8.03
C SER A 41 -0.31 7.91 -7.40
N LEU A 42 -0.23 8.58 -6.25
CA LEU A 42 -1.39 9.20 -5.60
C LEU A 42 -1.97 10.36 -6.43
N VAL A 43 -1.12 11.17 -7.07
CA VAL A 43 -1.59 12.23 -7.99
C VAL A 43 -2.30 11.63 -9.20
N VAL A 44 -1.71 10.61 -9.84
CA VAL A 44 -2.31 9.94 -11.01
C VAL A 44 -3.63 9.27 -10.63
N ALA A 45 -3.71 8.62 -9.47
CA ALA A 45 -4.96 8.07 -8.96
C ALA A 45 -6.00 9.16 -8.68
N GLY A 46 -5.58 10.31 -8.12
CA GLY A 46 -6.45 11.47 -7.91
C GLY A 46 -7.04 12.01 -9.22
N ILE A 47 -6.26 12.05 -10.30
CA ILE A 47 -6.74 12.43 -11.63
C ILE A 47 -7.76 11.40 -12.14
N GLY A 48 -7.45 10.10 -12.06
CA GLY A 48 -8.39 9.03 -12.43
C GLY A 48 -9.70 9.10 -11.63
N MET A 49 -9.61 9.39 -10.34
CA MET A 49 -10.75 9.56 -9.45
C MET A 49 -11.62 10.77 -9.88
N GLY A 50 -11.01 11.92 -10.21
CA GLY A 50 -11.70 13.11 -10.69
C GLY A 50 -12.46 12.82 -12.00
N VAL A 51 -11.81 12.19 -12.97
CA VAL A 51 -12.43 11.77 -14.23
C VAL A 51 -13.60 10.81 -14.00
N GLY A 52 -13.42 9.81 -13.13
CA GLY A 52 -14.48 8.85 -12.83
C GLY A 52 -15.67 9.47 -12.09
N MET A 53 -15.43 10.40 -11.16
CA MET A 53 -16.48 11.15 -10.47
C MET A 53 -17.30 12.01 -11.44
N GLU A 54 -16.66 12.71 -12.38
CA GLU A 54 -17.34 13.49 -13.42
C GLU A 54 -18.26 12.59 -14.29
N GLN A 55 -17.72 11.44 -14.72
CA GLN A 55 -18.51 10.49 -15.52
C GLN A 55 -19.73 9.95 -14.76
N LEU A 56 -19.58 9.65 -13.47
CA LEU A 56 -20.67 9.07 -12.68
C LEU A 56 -21.71 10.11 -12.24
N LEU A 57 -21.27 11.27 -11.74
CA LEU A 57 -22.16 12.25 -11.12
C LEU A 57 -22.75 13.24 -12.12
N VAL A 58 -22.00 13.61 -13.19
CA VAL A 58 -22.45 14.59 -14.19
C VAL A 58 -23.06 13.90 -15.39
N SER A 59 -22.39 12.89 -15.95
CA SER A 59 -22.82 12.21 -17.17
C SER A 59 -23.72 11.00 -16.91
N GLY A 60 -23.82 10.52 -15.68
CA GLY A 60 -24.53 9.30 -15.29
C GLY A 60 -23.99 8.01 -15.94
N ASN A 61 -22.77 8.07 -16.47
CA ASN A 61 -22.19 6.99 -17.26
C ASN A 61 -21.21 6.17 -16.43
N GLY A 62 -21.57 4.93 -16.08
CA GLY A 62 -20.72 3.98 -15.36
C GLY A 62 -20.09 2.89 -16.24
N THR A 63 -20.23 2.95 -17.58
CA THR A 63 -19.74 1.90 -18.49
C THR A 63 -18.22 1.71 -18.47
N PHE A 64 -17.47 2.72 -18.02
CA PHE A 64 -16.01 2.67 -17.90
C PHE A 64 -15.54 1.82 -16.71
N LEU A 65 -16.38 1.53 -15.71
CA LEU A 65 -15.96 0.85 -14.48
C LEU A 65 -15.46 -0.57 -14.73
N LEU A 66 -16.17 -1.36 -15.53
CA LEU A 66 -15.72 -2.72 -15.82
C LEU A 66 -14.39 -2.76 -16.58
N PRO A 67 -14.20 -1.99 -17.67
CA PRO A 67 -12.88 -1.85 -18.29
C PRO A 67 -11.80 -1.37 -17.30
N ALA A 68 -12.09 -0.37 -16.45
CA ALA A 68 -11.13 0.15 -15.49
C ALA A 68 -10.64 -0.94 -14.52
N ILE A 69 -11.57 -1.73 -13.94
CA ILE A 69 -11.24 -2.86 -13.06
C ILE A 69 -10.38 -3.89 -13.80
N LEU A 70 -10.72 -4.25 -15.03
CA LEU A 70 -9.95 -5.22 -15.80
C LEU A 70 -8.54 -4.70 -16.10
N PHE A 71 -8.39 -3.44 -16.53
CA PHE A 71 -7.07 -2.84 -16.77
C PHE A 71 -6.27 -2.66 -15.48
N GLU A 72 -6.90 -2.35 -14.35
CA GLU A 72 -6.27 -2.29 -13.04
C GLU A 72 -5.64 -3.65 -12.68
N ILE A 73 -6.41 -4.73 -12.75
CA ILE A 73 -5.94 -6.07 -12.42
C ILE A 73 -4.84 -6.52 -13.40
N ILE A 74 -5.05 -6.34 -14.70
CA ILE A 74 -4.08 -6.75 -15.73
C ILE A 74 -2.77 -5.97 -15.57
N SER A 75 -2.83 -4.66 -15.39
CA SER A 75 -1.64 -3.83 -15.23
C SER A 75 -0.89 -4.14 -13.92
N LEU A 76 -1.60 -4.42 -12.83
CA LEU A 76 -0.99 -4.84 -11.58
C LEU A 76 -0.25 -6.18 -11.73
N ILE A 77 -0.88 -7.19 -12.33
CA ILE A 77 -0.26 -8.50 -12.57
C ILE A 77 0.94 -8.36 -13.51
N ALA A 78 0.78 -7.63 -14.62
CA ALA A 78 1.86 -7.37 -15.57
C ALA A 78 3.04 -6.65 -14.88
N LEU A 79 2.76 -5.64 -14.05
CA LEU A 79 3.75 -4.90 -13.29
C LEU A 79 4.51 -5.81 -12.31
N MET A 80 3.81 -6.65 -11.57
CA MET A 80 4.45 -7.59 -10.64
C MET A 80 5.37 -8.58 -11.37
N ILE A 81 4.94 -9.10 -12.51
CA ILE A 81 5.73 -10.01 -13.34
C ILE A 81 6.94 -9.29 -13.94
N THR A 82 6.73 -8.15 -14.59
CA THR A 82 7.81 -7.43 -15.29
C THR A 82 8.84 -6.86 -14.33
N ALA A 83 8.45 -6.31 -13.19
CA ALA A 83 9.36 -5.80 -12.18
C ALA A 83 10.20 -6.91 -11.53
N ARG A 84 9.65 -8.14 -11.42
CA ARG A 84 10.37 -9.27 -10.83
C ARG A 84 11.32 -9.96 -11.82
N PHE A 85 10.87 -10.19 -13.06
CA PHE A 85 11.60 -11.00 -14.04
C PHE A 85 12.37 -10.17 -15.07
N PHE A 86 11.90 -8.97 -15.40
CA PHE A 86 12.46 -8.10 -16.43
C PHE A 86 13.01 -6.80 -15.83
N LYS A 87 14.04 -6.93 -14.97
CA LYS A 87 14.66 -5.80 -14.24
C LYS A 87 15.12 -4.64 -15.14
N ARG A 88 15.38 -4.89 -16.44
CA ARG A 88 15.78 -3.86 -17.42
C ARG A 88 14.62 -3.12 -18.08
N ALA A 89 13.38 -3.56 -17.87
CA ALA A 89 12.19 -2.94 -18.47
C ALA A 89 11.67 -1.75 -17.63
N ALA A 90 12.56 -0.85 -17.20
CA ALA A 90 12.24 0.24 -16.31
C ALA A 90 11.13 1.15 -16.85
N ALA A 91 11.19 1.53 -18.13
CA ALA A 91 10.18 2.39 -18.75
C ALA A 91 8.80 1.70 -18.77
N LEU A 92 8.75 0.42 -19.14
CA LEU A 92 7.52 -0.36 -19.13
C LEU A 92 6.92 -0.44 -17.73
N ASN A 93 7.75 -0.69 -16.70
CA ASN A 93 7.29 -0.78 -15.32
C ASN A 93 6.70 0.55 -14.82
N LEU A 94 7.26 1.70 -15.22
CA LEU A 94 6.71 3.01 -14.88
C LEU A 94 5.38 3.28 -15.60
N ILE A 95 5.26 2.89 -16.87
CA ILE A 95 4.00 3.01 -17.61
C ILE A 95 2.92 2.14 -16.95
N LEU A 96 3.25 0.87 -16.64
CA LEU A 96 2.30 -0.04 -15.98
C LEU A 96 1.88 0.48 -14.60
N LEU A 97 2.80 1.08 -13.84
CA LEU A 97 2.48 1.74 -12.56
C LEU A 97 1.48 2.89 -12.77
N GLY A 98 1.71 3.73 -13.77
CA GLY A 98 0.79 4.83 -14.12
C GLY A 98 -0.59 4.33 -14.53
N VAL A 99 -0.65 3.32 -15.41
CA VAL A 99 -1.92 2.70 -15.83
C VAL A 99 -2.66 2.09 -14.64
N PHE A 100 -1.95 1.31 -13.82
CA PHE A 100 -2.50 0.71 -12.62
C PHE A 100 -3.11 1.76 -11.68
N THR A 101 -2.36 2.80 -11.33
CA THR A 101 -2.82 3.82 -10.37
C THR A 101 -3.93 4.71 -10.94
N PHE A 102 -3.91 5.02 -12.24
CA PHE A 102 -5.01 5.73 -12.90
C PHE A 102 -6.31 4.91 -12.90
N CYS A 103 -6.24 3.64 -13.29
CA CYS A 103 -7.41 2.74 -13.28
C CYS A 103 -7.93 2.51 -11.86
N SER A 104 -7.04 2.39 -10.88
CA SER A 104 -7.40 2.32 -9.46
C SER A 104 -8.18 3.56 -9.02
N GLY A 105 -7.76 4.76 -9.44
CA GLY A 105 -8.51 5.99 -9.21
C GLY A 105 -9.91 5.96 -9.84
N LEU A 106 -10.03 5.51 -11.09
CA LEU A 106 -11.32 5.31 -11.75
C LEU A 106 -12.22 4.35 -10.97
N THR A 107 -11.68 3.24 -10.48
CA THR A 107 -12.44 2.25 -9.71
C THR A 107 -12.89 2.82 -8.36
N ILE A 108 -12.01 3.53 -7.65
CA ILE A 108 -12.32 4.17 -6.36
C ILE A 108 -13.39 5.25 -6.52
N SER A 109 -13.47 5.93 -7.67
CA SER A 109 -14.48 6.96 -7.92
C SER A 109 -15.92 6.45 -7.72
N ALA A 110 -16.21 5.17 -8.02
CA ALA A 110 -17.52 4.58 -7.79
C ALA A 110 -17.88 4.53 -6.30
N VAL A 111 -16.91 4.23 -5.45
CA VAL A 111 -17.08 4.23 -3.99
C VAL A 111 -17.34 5.66 -3.49
N LEU A 112 -16.57 6.63 -3.96
CA LEU A 112 -16.74 8.03 -3.56
C LEU A 112 -18.06 8.62 -4.07
N ALA A 113 -18.44 8.33 -5.32
CA ALA A 113 -19.71 8.75 -5.88
C ALA A 113 -20.90 8.24 -5.05
N TYR A 114 -20.83 6.99 -4.57
CA TYR A 114 -21.82 6.46 -3.65
C TYR A 114 -21.90 7.29 -2.35
N TYR A 115 -20.74 7.61 -1.73
CA TYR A 115 -20.72 8.41 -0.49
C TYR A 115 -21.24 9.84 -0.72
N VAL A 116 -20.94 10.45 -1.86
CA VAL A 116 -21.52 11.74 -2.26
C VAL A 116 -23.03 11.62 -2.41
N ALA A 117 -23.53 10.60 -3.12
CA ALA A 117 -24.95 10.39 -3.34
C ALA A 117 -25.76 10.19 -2.04
N VAL A 118 -25.15 9.63 -0.99
CA VAL A 118 -25.79 9.48 0.33
C VAL A 118 -25.56 10.66 1.27
N GLY A 119 -24.91 11.74 0.81
CA GLY A 119 -24.65 12.97 1.60
C GLY A 119 -23.55 12.79 2.66
N ALA A 120 -22.56 11.97 2.38
CA ALA A 120 -21.43 11.68 3.30
C ALA A 120 -20.10 12.27 2.82
N GLU A 121 -20.13 13.39 2.06
CA GLU A 121 -18.92 14.04 1.52
C GLU A 121 -17.92 14.43 2.62
N LYS A 122 -18.44 14.85 3.78
CA LYS A 122 -17.60 15.20 4.93
C LYS A 122 -16.75 14.02 5.39
N ALA A 123 -17.31 12.81 5.39
CA ALA A 123 -16.57 11.59 5.73
C ALA A 123 -15.40 11.32 4.78
N ILE A 124 -15.51 11.68 3.50
CA ILE A 124 -14.43 11.55 2.52
C ILE A 124 -13.25 12.44 2.91
N ALA A 125 -13.51 13.73 3.20
CA ALA A 125 -12.48 14.68 3.59
C ALA A 125 -11.81 14.27 4.91
N GLU A 126 -12.59 13.88 5.90
CA GLU A 126 -12.08 13.41 7.19
C GLU A 126 -11.23 12.14 7.04
N ALA A 127 -11.68 11.18 6.21
CA ALA A 127 -10.93 9.95 5.92
C ALA A 127 -9.59 10.24 5.24
N LEU A 128 -9.55 11.19 4.29
CA LEU A 128 -8.31 11.60 3.62
C LEU A 128 -7.29 12.17 4.63
N VAL A 129 -7.73 13.08 5.49
CA VAL A 129 -6.88 13.70 6.51
C VAL A 129 -6.37 12.65 7.50
N LEU A 130 -7.26 11.82 8.04
CA LEU A 130 -6.88 10.78 9.01
C LEU A 130 -5.93 9.76 8.40
N THR A 131 -6.17 9.33 7.15
CA THR A 131 -5.27 8.41 6.44
C THR A 131 -3.89 9.02 6.25
N GLY A 132 -3.82 10.28 5.82
CA GLY A 132 -2.55 11.00 5.65
C GLY A 132 -1.76 11.10 6.96
N VAL A 133 -2.41 11.51 8.05
CA VAL A 133 -1.79 11.60 9.38
C VAL A 133 -1.29 10.24 9.85
N LEU A 134 -2.12 9.19 9.72
CA LEU A 134 -1.72 7.84 10.12
C LEU A 134 -0.58 7.30 9.25
N ALA A 135 -0.65 7.42 7.92
CA ALA A 135 0.38 6.94 7.02
C ALA A 135 1.74 7.60 7.29
N VAL A 136 1.76 8.93 7.48
CA VAL A 136 2.98 9.67 7.83
C VAL A 136 3.49 9.26 9.21
N GLY A 137 2.64 9.24 10.23
CA GLY A 137 3.01 8.90 11.60
C GLY A 137 3.56 7.46 11.71
N LEU A 138 2.87 6.50 11.10
CA LEU A 138 3.30 5.10 11.06
C LEU A 138 4.60 4.93 10.26
N GLY A 139 4.72 5.63 9.12
CA GLY A 139 5.92 5.62 8.29
C GLY A 139 7.14 6.17 9.05
N MET A 140 7.00 7.29 9.74
CA MET A 140 8.05 7.88 10.58
C MET A 140 8.44 6.93 11.72
N TYR A 141 7.48 6.33 12.40
CA TYR A 141 7.76 5.35 13.45
C TYR A 141 8.51 4.13 12.89
N ALA A 142 8.03 3.54 11.77
CA ALA A 142 8.69 2.39 11.15
C ALA A 142 10.11 2.70 10.67
N TRP A 143 10.35 3.95 10.24
CA TRP A 143 11.67 4.40 9.80
C TRP A 143 12.63 4.58 10.97
N THR A 144 12.17 5.10 12.10
CA THR A 144 13.03 5.43 13.25
C THR A 144 13.20 4.28 14.24
N THR A 145 12.24 3.37 14.31
CA THR A 145 12.27 2.27 15.29
C THR A 145 13.44 1.30 15.05
N SER A 146 14.05 0.84 16.15
CA SER A 146 15.01 -0.25 16.15
C SER A 146 14.38 -1.64 16.28
N ARG A 147 13.05 -1.71 16.54
CA ARG A 147 12.33 -2.98 16.64
C ARG A 147 12.23 -3.67 15.30
N ASN A 148 12.40 -4.98 15.27
CA ASN A 148 12.25 -5.77 14.07
C ASN A 148 10.77 -6.06 13.79
N LEU A 149 10.20 -5.40 12.77
CA LEU A 149 8.81 -5.56 12.34
C LEU A 149 8.62 -6.68 11.30
N SER A 150 9.70 -7.34 10.85
CA SER A 150 9.60 -8.41 9.83
C SER A 150 8.71 -9.58 10.28
N ARG A 151 8.60 -9.81 11.59
CA ARG A 151 7.71 -10.83 12.17
C ARG A 151 6.21 -10.54 11.97
N LEU A 152 5.86 -9.30 11.65
CA LEU A 152 4.46 -8.93 11.34
C LEU A 152 3.99 -9.51 10.01
N GLY A 153 4.88 -9.73 9.04
CA GLY A 153 4.52 -10.16 7.68
C GLY A 153 3.58 -11.37 7.64
N PRO A 154 3.92 -12.52 8.26
CA PRO A 154 3.03 -13.69 8.26
C PRO A 154 1.68 -13.43 8.95
N ILE A 155 1.66 -12.66 10.04
CA ILE A 155 0.44 -12.34 10.80
C ILE A 155 -0.46 -11.44 9.95
N LEU A 156 0.10 -10.42 9.32
CA LEU A 156 -0.61 -9.49 8.44
C LEU A 156 -1.17 -10.21 7.21
N PHE A 157 -0.42 -11.17 6.66
CA PHE A 157 -0.88 -11.98 5.53
C PHE A 157 -2.12 -12.82 5.89
N ILE A 158 -2.11 -13.48 7.05
CA ILE A 158 -3.28 -14.22 7.54
C ILE A 158 -4.45 -13.27 7.78
N GLY A 159 -4.18 -12.11 8.39
CA GLY A 159 -5.17 -11.07 8.61
C GLY A 159 -5.79 -10.56 7.31
N LEU A 160 -4.98 -10.30 6.28
CA LEU A 160 -5.45 -9.89 4.97
C LEU A 160 -6.34 -10.96 4.31
N LEU A 161 -5.93 -12.23 4.34
CA LEU A 161 -6.76 -13.34 3.85
C LEU A 161 -8.10 -13.40 4.58
N THR A 162 -8.08 -13.23 5.90
CA THR A 162 -9.31 -13.19 6.72
C THR A 162 -10.22 -12.03 6.31
N LEU A 163 -9.65 -10.83 6.06
CA LEU A 163 -10.42 -9.68 5.57
C LEU A 163 -11.02 -9.94 4.20
N VAL A 164 -10.26 -10.53 3.28
CA VAL A 164 -10.75 -10.86 1.93
C VAL A 164 -11.91 -11.84 2.01
N VAL A 165 -11.77 -12.92 2.76
CA VAL A 165 -12.83 -13.91 2.95
C VAL A 165 -14.06 -13.27 3.60
N ALA A 166 -13.88 -12.50 4.67
CA ALA A 166 -14.96 -11.79 5.34
C ALA A 166 -15.66 -10.79 4.41
N SER A 167 -14.90 -10.08 3.54
CA SER A 167 -15.46 -9.15 2.56
C SER A 167 -16.30 -9.85 1.50
N ILE A 168 -15.83 -10.99 0.97
CA ILE A 168 -16.59 -11.83 0.04
C ILE A 168 -17.87 -12.32 0.72
N PHE A 169 -17.76 -12.82 1.96
CA PHE A 169 -18.92 -13.29 2.72
C PHE A 169 -19.95 -12.18 2.95
N SER A 170 -19.49 -10.94 3.17
CA SER A 170 -20.37 -9.78 3.38
C SER A 170 -21.19 -9.37 2.14
N ILE A 171 -20.82 -9.83 0.93
CA ILE A 171 -21.59 -9.61 -0.29
C ILE A 171 -22.89 -10.44 -0.24
N PHE A 172 -22.82 -11.64 0.29
CA PHE A 172 -23.97 -12.56 0.37
C PHE A 172 -24.81 -12.34 1.64
N PHE A 173 -24.18 -11.86 2.71
CA PHE A 173 -24.82 -11.72 4.02
C PHE A 173 -24.65 -10.28 4.53
N SER A 174 -25.72 -9.48 4.44
CA SER A 174 -25.73 -8.06 4.81
C SER A 174 -25.80 -7.83 6.32
N PHE A 175 -24.87 -8.40 7.11
CA PHE A 175 -24.78 -8.13 8.53
C PHE A 175 -24.08 -6.82 8.83
N GLY A 176 -24.77 -5.84 9.41
CA GLY A 176 -24.18 -4.52 9.73
C GLY A 176 -22.94 -4.61 10.65
N TRP A 177 -22.94 -5.51 11.65
CA TRP A 177 -21.79 -5.73 12.52
C TRP A 177 -20.56 -6.26 11.78
N LEU A 178 -20.77 -7.09 10.73
CA LEU A 178 -19.67 -7.64 9.93
C LEU A 178 -18.97 -6.55 9.13
N SER A 179 -19.73 -5.63 8.54
CA SER A 179 -19.16 -4.46 7.84
C SER A 179 -18.31 -3.60 8.76
N TRP A 180 -18.76 -3.40 10.00
CA TRP A 180 -18.01 -2.66 11.00
C TRP A 180 -16.71 -3.40 11.38
N LEU A 181 -16.79 -4.70 11.62
CA LEU A 181 -15.63 -5.54 11.97
C LEU A 181 -14.58 -5.57 10.84
N ILE A 182 -15.02 -5.70 9.58
CA ILE A 182 -14.12 -5.65 8.40
C ILE A 182 -13.42 -4.29 8.34
N SER A 183 -14.13 -3.20 8.60
CA SER A 183 -13.56 -1.85 8.52
C SER A 183 -12.53 -1.60 9.61
N VAL A 184 -12.82 -1.97 10.86
CA VAL A 184 -11.87 -1.85 11.98
C VAL A 184 -10.67 -2.77 11.77
N GLY A 185 -10.91 -4.03 11.36
CA GLY A 185 -9.86 -4.97 11.00
C GLY A 185 -8.97 -4.45 9.88
N GLY A 186 -9.57 -3.81 8.87
CA GLY A 186 -8.86 -3.15 7.77
C GLY A 186 -7.92 -2.05 8.26
N VAL A 187 -8.39 -1.16 9.14
CA VAL A 187 -7.54 -0.12 9.72
C VAL A 187 -6.33 -0.74 10.44
N VAL A 188 -6.53 -1.77 11.26
CA VAL A 188 -5.44 -2.42 12.00
C VAL A 188 -4.45 -3.10 11.06
N ILE A 189 -4.95 -3.87 10.08
CA ILE A 189 -4.11 -4.66 9.17
C ILE A 189 -3.33 -3.76 8.21
N PHE A 190 -3.96 -2.77 7.58
CA PHE A 190 -3.27 -1.89 6.64
C PHE A 190 -2.34 -0.90 7.35
N SER A 191 -2.64 -0.47 8.58
CA SER A 191 -1.67 0.23 9.42
C SER A 191 -0.45 -0.63 9.73
N GLY A 192 -0.65 -1.91 10.02
CA GLY A 192 0.43 -2.89 10.20
C GLY A 192 1.26 -3.09 8.94
N TYR A 193 0.64 -3.14 7.77
CA TYR A 193 1.35 -3.25 6.48
C TYR A 193 2.18 -2.00 6.17
N ILE A 194 1.69 -0.78 6.43
CA ILE A 194 2.49 0.44 6.29
C ILE A 194 3.76 0.36 7.16
N LEU A 195 3.64 -0.07 8.42
CA LEU A 195 4.79 -0.26 9.30
C LEU A 195 5.78 -1.29 8.73
N TYR A 196 5.28 -2.41 8.27
CA TYR A 196 6.07 -3.51 7.71
C TYR A 196 6.79 -3.09 6.42
N ASP A 197 6.07 -2.48 5.47
CA ASP A 197 6.60 -2.14 4.15
C ASP A 197 7.59 -0.97 4.20
N VAL A 198 7.34 0.05 5.04
CA VAL A 198 8.32 1.12 5.25
C VAL A 198 9.62 0.57 5.88
N GLN A 199 9.52 -0.33 6.86
CA GLN A 199 10.73 -0.94 7.41
C GLN A 199 11.45 -1.81 6.39
N ARG A 200 10.72 -2.53 5.52
CA ARG A 200 11.26 -3.38 4.46
C ARG A 200 12.14 -2.62 3.48
N ILE A 201 11.91 -1.31 3.26
CA ILE A 201 12.77 -0.46 2.42
C ILE A 201 14.23 -0.52 2.89
N LYS A 202 14.48 -0.56 4.21
CA LYS A 202 15.84 -0.60 4.79
C LYS A 202 16.65 -1.84 4.40
N PHE A 203 15.96 -2.94 4.07
CA PHE A 203 16.57 -4.25 3.81
C PHE A 203 16.45 -4.67 2.33
N THR A 204 15.94 -3.77 1.49
CA THR A 204 15.73 -4.05 0.07
C THR A 204 16.84 -3.42 -0.78
N GLU A 205 17.26 -4.11 -1.85
CA GLU A 205 18.26 -3.61 -2.78
C GLU A 205 17.79 -2.31 -3.45
N ASN A 206 18.69 -1.33 -3.59
CA ASN A 206 18.40 -0.04 -4.22
C ASN A 206 18.31 -0.15 -5.75
N THR A 207 17.27 -0.77 -6.25
CA THR A 207 16.96 -0.86 -7.68
C THR A 207 15.63 -0.16 -7.99
N LEU A 208 15.44 0.29 -9.24
CA LEU A 208 14.19 0.91 -9.65
C LEU A 208 13.02 -0.09 -9.58
N SER A 209 13.24 -1.34 -9.96
CA SER A 209 12.23 -2.41 -9.86
C SER A 209 11.79 -2.64 -8.42
N ALA A 210 12.74 -2.64 -7.47
CA ALA A 210 12.42 -2.76 -6.05
C ALA A 210 11.63 -1.53 -5.55
N ALA A 211 12.03 -0.32 -5.97
CA ALA A 211 11.28 0.90 -5.63
C ALA A 211 9.84 0.83 -6.14
N ILE A 212 9.61 0.40 -7.37
CA ILE A 212 8.27 0.27 -7.97
C ILE A 212 7.42 -0.75 -7.18
N LEU A 213 7.96 -1.93 -6.87
CA LEU A 213 7.23 -2.95 -6.10
C LEU A 213 6.85 -2.47 -4.70
N LEU A 214 7.77 -1.78 -4.00
CA LEU A 214 7.50 -1.19 -2.70
C LEU A 214 6.48 -0.04 -2.79
N THR A 215 6.52 0.73 -3.88
CA THR A 215 5.52 1.78 -4.14
C THR A 215 4.13 1.19 -4.30
N VAL A 216 3.99 0.11 -5.08
CA VAL A 216 2.69 -0.58 -5.26
C VAL A 216 2.16 -1.10 -3.93
N SER A 217 3.01 -1.76 -3.12
CA SER A 217 2.64 -2.21 -1.79
C SER A 217 2.10 -1.07 -0.92
N LEU A 218 2.90 -0.02 -0.72
CA LEU A 218 2.50 1.13 0.10
C LEU A 218 1.28 1.87 -0.45
N TYR A 219 1.14 1.97 -1.78
CA TYR A 219 -0.03 2.56 -2.41
C TYR A 219 -1.30 1.77 -2.05
N LEU A 220 -1.27 0.45 -2.19
CA LEU A 220 -2.40 -0.42 -1.85
C LEU A 220 -2.75 -0.32 -0.35
N ASP A 221 -1.75 -0.28 0.52
CA ASP A 221 -1.96 -0.16 1.97
C ASP A 221 -2.64 1.16 2.33
N ILE A 222 -2.19 2.28 1.75
CA ILE A 222 -2.75 3.61 1.98
C ILE A 222 -4.19 3.70 1.45
N ILE A 223 -4.45 3.20 0.25
CA ILE A 223 -5.80 3.21 -0.33
C ILE A 223 -6.77 2.34 0.48
N ASN A 224 -6.36 1.14 0.88
CA ASN A 224 -7.19 0.26 1.68
C ASN A 224 -7.41 0.81 3.11
N LEU A 225 -6.41 1.46 3.70
CA LEU A 225 -6.56 2.20 4.95
C LEU A 225 -7.58 3.32 4.81
N PHE A 226 -7.49 4.12 3.74
CA PHE A 226 -8.45 5.17 3.42
C PHE A 226 -9.88 4.64 3.31
N LEU A 227 -10.09 3.59 2.51
CA LEU A 227 -11.41 2.98 2.33
C LEU A 227 -11.97 2.40 3.63
N SER A 228 -11.11 1.85 4.49
CA SER A 228 -11.49 1.31 5.80
C SER A 228 -11.94 2.42 6.76
N ILE A 229 -11.18 3.53 6.83
CA ILE A 229 -11.52 4.70 7.63
C ILE A 229 -12.79 5.37 7.12
N LEU A 230 -12.92 5.56 5.80
CA LEU A 230 -14.10 6.13 5.17
C LEU A 230 -15.36 5.35 5.52
N ARG A 231 -15.30 4.02 5.47
CA ARG A 231 -16.42 3.16 5.86
C ARG A 231 -16.79 3.33 7.34
N ILE A 232 -15.81 3.40 8.25
CA ILE A 232 -16.06 3.63 9.68
C ILE A 232 -16.75 4.98 9.89
N LEU A 233 -16.23 6.06 9.32
CA LEU A 233 -16.80 7.39 9.47
C LEU A 233 -18.23 7.48 8.93
N SER A 234 -18.49 6.83 7.79
CA SER A 234 -19.83 6.75 7.22
C SER A 234 -20.81 5.99 8.12
N LEU A 235 -20.39 4.87 8.72
CA LEU A 235 -21.21 4.10 9.66
C LEU A 235 -21.53 4.91 10.93
N LEU A 236 -20.59 5.71 11.42
CA LEU A 236 -20.78 6.59 12.57
C LEU A 236 -21.67 7.80 12.24
N GLY A 237 -21.48 8.40 11.05
CA GLY A 237 -22.26 9.57 10.61
C GLY A 237 -23.71 9.24 10.21
N GLY A 238 -23.96 8.01 9.74
CA GLY A 238 -25.32 7.56 9.33
C GLY A 238 -26.26 7.24 10.49
N GLY A 239 -25.74 7.07 11.70
CA GLY A 239 -26.56 6.79 12.89
C GLY A 239 -27.38 7.98 13.43
N GLY A 240 -27.07 9.21 13.01
CA GLY A 240 -27.72 10.44 13.50
C GLY A 240 -28.95 10.93 12.70
N ARG A 241 -29.35 10.28 11.61
CA ARG A 241 -30.47 10.71 10.75
C ARG A 241 -31.73 9.82 10.82
N ARG A 242 -31.86 9.03 11.87
CA ARG A 242 -33.10 8.31 12.20
C ARG A 242 -33.71 8.84 13.50
N SER A 243 -34.17 10.08 13.48
CA SER A 243 -35.12 10.63 14.47
C SER A 243 -36.05 11.60 13.78
#